data_977818c43af792ef367654db40d5ba6f
#
_entry.id   977818c43af792ef367654db40d5ba6f
#
_cell.length_a   1.000
_cell.length_b   1.000
_cell.length_c   1.000
_cell.angle_alpha   90.00
_cell.angle_beta   90.00
_cell.angle_gamma   90.00
#
_symmetry.space_group_name_H-M   'P 1'
#
loop_
_entity.id
_entity.type
_entity.pdbx_description
1 polymer ?
#
loop_
_entity_poly.entity_id
_entity_poly.type
_entity_poly.pdbx_seq_one_letter_code
_entity_poly.pdbx_strand_id
1 'polypeptide(L)'
;MLSAKQELLAALADELEKLSPGAGNKAAFESPKVAAHGDFACTAAMQLAKPLRLNPRQVGENLRTALLATPAFQRWVSDIELAGPGFINIRLKPAAKQAIVAEVLAAGAAFGARPARGQRVLVEFVSANPTGPLHVGHGRQAALGDAICNLFATQGWDVWREFYYNDAGVQIATLANSTQLRAQGLRPGDAGWPEAAYNGDYIADIAADFLAKKTVTADDRAFTASGDVADLDGIRQFAVAYLRHEQDKDLQAFRLKFDHYYLESSLYTSGRVEATVGKLVANGQTYEQDGALWLKSTDYGDDKDRVMRKQDGTYTYFVPDVAYHIAKWERGFTKVVNIQGTDHHGTIARVRAGLQAAGVGIPEGYPDYVLHTMVRVMKGGEEVKISKRAGSYVTLRDLIEWTSADAVRFFLLSRKPDTEYTFDVDLAVQKNNDNPVYYVQYAHARICSVLAAWGGDVAALRDVDLSALEGPQAQALMLQLARYPDMLTAAAQDFAPHDVTFYLRELASAYHSYYDSERILVDDEAVKHARLALVAATAQVLHNGLAVLGVTAPVRM
;
A
#
# COMPACT_ATOMS: atom_id res chain seq x y z
N MET A 1 -8.28 16.49 -20.34
CA MET A 1 -7.03 17.06 -19.80
C MET A 1 -5.85 16.11 -19.94
N LEU A 2 -6.01 14.83 -19.65
CA LEU A 2 -4.93 13.85 -19.79
C LEU A 2 -4.52 13.63 -21.23
N SER A 3 -5.47 13.49 -22.15
CA SER A 3 -5.22 13.40 -23.59
C SER A 3 -4.52 14.66 -24.11
N ALA A 4 -4.95 15.83 -23.66
CA ALA A 4 -4.27 17.09 -23.99
C ALA A 4 -2.81 17.10 -23.51
N LYS A 5 -2.55 16.67 -22.27
CA LYS A 5 -1.20 16.54 -21.71
C LYS A 5 -0.32 15.60 -22.53
N GLN A 6 -0.87 14.46 -22.97
CA GLN A 6 -0.13 13.48 -23.79
C GLN A 6 0.23 14.05 -25.17
N GLU A 7 -0.75 14.69 -25.86
CA GLU A 7 -0.50 15.35 -27.15
C GLU A 7 0.57 16.46 -27.04
N LEU A 8 0.48 17.27 -25.98
CA LEU A 8 1.44 18.35 -25.72
C LEU A 8 2.84 17.81 -25.38
N LEU A 9 2.94 16.71 -24.60
CA LEU A 9 4.22 16.07 -24.31
C LEU A 9 4.86 15.48 -25.56
N ALA A 10 4.08 14.85 -26.43
CA ALA A 10 4.57 14.33 -27.70
C ALA A 10 5.11 15.45 -28.59
N ALA A 11 4.35 16.55 -28.73
CA ALA A 11 4.79 17.72 -29.49
C ALA A 11 6.06 18.36 -28.90
N LEU A 12 6.14 18.46 -27.56
CA LEU A 12 7.36 18.93 -26.88
C LEU A 12 8.56 18.02 -27.16
N ALA A 13 8.38 16.71 -27.08
CA ALA A 13 9.44 15.73 -27.35
C ALA A 13 9.97 15.87 -28.79
N ASP A 14 9.07 16.00 -29.77
CA ASP A 14 9.42 16.20 -31.18
C ASP A 14 10.19 17.51 -31.40
N GLU A 15 9.79 18.61 -30.77
CA GLU A 15 10.52 19.89 -30.91
C GLU A 15 11.86 19.87 -30.19
N LEU A 16 11.97 19.19 -29.05
CA LEU A 16 13.26 18.99 -28.36
C LEU A 16 14.23 18.14 -29.18
N GLU A 17 13.72 17.07 -29.82
CA GLU A 17 14.53 16.20 -30.68
C GLU A 17 15.09 16.93 -31.90
N LYS A 18 14.30 17.88 -32.48
CA LYS A 18 14.76 18.76 -33.58
C LYS A 18 15.88 19.71 -33.13
N LEU A 19 15.83 20.17 -31.88
CA LEU A 19 16.86 21.06 -31.32
C LEU A 19 18.17 20.35 -31.00
N SER A 20 18.07 19.13 -30.52
CA SER A 20 19.24 18.33 -30.16
C SER A 20 18.88 16.84 -30.19
N PRO A 21 19.57 16.01 -31.01
CA PRO A 21 19.33 14.56 -31.05
C PRO A 21 19.38 13.94 -29.64
N GLY A 22 18.40 13.12 -29.29
CA GLY A 22 18.24 12.49 -27.98
C GLY A 22 17.62 13.39 -26.90
N ALA A 23 17.29 14.64 -27.21
CA ALA A 23 16.67 15.56 -26.23
C ALA A 23 15.17 15.30 -26.02
N GLY A 24 14.51 14.59 -26.91
CA GLY A 24 13.10 14.23 -26.76
C GLY A 24 12.79 13.52 -25.43
N ASN A 25 13.73 12.75 -24.90
CA ASN A 25 13.64 12.08 -23.59
C ASN A 25 13.57 13.04 -22.39
N LYS A 26 13.84 14.33 -22.58
CA LYS A 26 13.73 15.38 -21.55
C LYS A 26 12.38 16.06 -21.52
N ALA A 27 11.45 15.66 -22.40
CA ALA A 27 10.11 16.19 -22.41
C ALA A 27 9.35 15.81 -21.14
N ALA A 28 9.10 16.77 -20.28
CA ALA A 28 8.36 16.61 -19.06
C ALA A 28 7.61 17.88 -18.69
N PHE A 29 6.44 17.73 -18.10
CA PHE A 29 5.68 18.80 -17.48
C PHE A 29 5.62 18.59 -15.98
N GLU A 30 5.85 19.66 -15.24
CA GLU A 30 5.71 19.74 -13.80
C GLU A 30 4.48 20.60 -13.46
N SER A 31 3.87 20.36 -12.31
CA SER A 31 2.83 21.25 -11.79
C SER A 31 3.50 22.50 -11.21
N PRO A 32 3.12 23.72 -11.65
CA PRO A 32 3.65 24.95 -11.08
C PRO A 32 3.34 25.03 -9.58
N LYS A 33 4.30 25.53 -8.78
CA LYS A 33 4.11 25.76 -7.32
C LYS A 33 3.07 26.83 -7.02
N VAL A 34 2.83 27.76 -7.95
CA VAL A 34 1.91 28.87 -7.83
C VAL A 34 0.94 28.83 -9.02
N ALA A 35 -0.36 28.81 -8.75
CA ALA A 35 -1.40 28.73 -9.79
C ALA A 35 -1.33 29.89 -10.81
N ALA A 36 -0.80 31.05 -10.42
CA ALA A 36 -0.57 32.19 -11.32
C ALA A 36 0.39 31.85 -12.48
N HIS A 37 1.25 30.84 -12.33
CA HIS A 37 2.22 30.43 -13.35
C HIS A 37 1.66 29.47 -14.41
N GLY A 38 0.35 29.26 -14.46
CA GLY A 38 -0.29 28.40 -15.47
C GLY A 38 -0.63 27.00 -14.96
N ASP A 39 -0.88 26.09 -15.89
CA ASP A 39 -1.33 24.71 -15.60
C ASP A 39 -0.17 23.72 -15.64
N PHE A 40 0.83 23.97 -16.50
CA PHE A 40 2.06 23.17 -16.61
C PHE A 40 3.29 24.07 -16.65
N ALA A 41 4.41 23.56 -16.16
CA ALA A 41 5.73 24.17 -16.29
C ALA A 41 6.70 23.17 -16.94
N CYS A 42 7.60 23.67 -17.78
CA CYS A 42 8.65 22.87 -18.41
C CYS A 42 10.02 23.49 -18.15
N THR A 43 11.00 22.67 -17.78
CA THR A 43 12.39 23.06 -17.48
C THR A 43 13.37 22.70 -18.59
N ALA A 44 12.91 22.15 -19.71
CA ALA A 44 13.74 21.65 -20.81
C ALA A 44 14.70 22.70 -21.39
N ALA A 45 14.28 23.96 -21.44
CA ALA A 45 15.15 25.05 -21.93
C ALA A 45 16.42 25.22 -21.08
N MET A 46 16.29 25.12 -19.75
CA MET A 46 17.43 25.19 -18.83
C MET A 46 18.35 23.96 -18.95
N GLN A 47 17.78 22.79 -19.15
CA GLN A 47 18.53 21.53 -19.31
C GLN A 47 19.33 21.48 -20.63
N LEU A 48 18.82 22.13 -21.70
CA LEU A 48 19.44 22.16 -23.02
C LEU A 48 20.37 23.35 -23.25
N ALA A 49 20.35 24.37 -22.41
CA ALA A 49 21.16 25.57 -22.56
C ALA A 49 22.66 25.27 -22.69
N LYS A 50 23.19 24.43 -21.80
CA LYS A 50 24.62 24.04 -21.79
C LYS A 50 25.01 23.21 -23.01
N PRO A 51 24.28 22.13 -23.39
CA PRO A 51 24.56 21.37 -24.62
C PRO A 51 24.53 22.25 -25.90
N LEU A 52 23.55 23.16 -25.99
CA LEU A 52 23.37 24.04 -27.14
C LEU A 52 24.31 25.27 -27.13
N ARG A 53 25.03 25.51 -26.03
CA ARG A 53 25.86 26.72 -25.82
C ARG A 53 25.09 28.02 -26.00
N LEU A 54 23.82 28.04 -25.58
CA LEU A 54 22.91 29.17 -25.64
C LEU A 54 22.46 29.59 -24.23
N ASN A 55 21.99 30.82 -24.11
CA ASN A 55 21.32 31.27 -22.89
C ASN A 55 20.00 30.49 -22.71
N PRO A 56 19.67 30.00 -21.50
CA PRO A 56 18.41 29.27 -21.27
C PRO A 56 17.18 30.02 -21.73
N ARG A 57 17.13 31.34 -21.57
CA ARG A 57 16.02 32.16 -22.02
C ARG A 57 15.90 32.17 -23.56
N GLN A 58 17.03 32.20 -24.29
CA GLN A 58 17.03 32.10 -25.75
C GLN A 58 16.51 30.73 -26.22
N VAL A 59 16.93 29.65 -25.54
CA VAL A 59 16.39 28.30 -25.81
C VAL A 59 14.88 28.27 -25.55
N GLY A 60 14.43 28.91 -24.47
CA GLY A 60 13.01 29.02 -24.13
C GLY A 60 12.20 29.79 -25.18
N GLU A 61 12.70 30.91 -25.71
CA GLU A 61 12.03 31.68 -26.78
C GLU A 61 11.93 30.87 -28.08
N ASN A 62 13.01 30.16 -28.44
CA ASN A 62 13.00 29.31 -29.63
C ASN A 62 11.99 28.18 -29.50
N LEU A 63 11.96 27.49 -28.33
CA LEU A 63 10.99 26.44 -28.03
C LEU A 63 9.56 26.98 -28.03
N ARG A 64 9.31 28.12 -27.37
CA ARG A 64 8.00 28.76 -27.36
C ARG A 64 7.46 28.99 -28.77
N THR A 65 8.32 29.54 -29.65
CA THR A 65 7.94 29.82 -31.03
C THR A 65 7.61 28.54 -31.80
N ALA A 66 8.45 27.49 -31.65
CA ALA A 66 8.25 26.21 -32.29
C ALA A 66 6.98 25.52 -31.79
N LEU A 67 6.78 25.47 -30.48
CA LEU A 67 5.62 24.82 -29.83
C LEU A 67 4.30 25.47 -30.25
N LEU A 68 4.22 26.82 -30.27
CA LEU A 68 3.02 27.54 -30.69
C LEU A 68 2.65 27.26 -32.15
N ALA A 69 3.59 26.82 -32.98
CA ALA A 69 3.31 26.44 -34.37
C ALA A 69 2.78 24.99 -34.49
N THR A 70 2.85 24.16 -33.43
CA THR A 70 2.37 22.79 -33.49
C THR A 70 0.84 22.69 -33.37
N PRO A 71 0.19 21.74 -34.07
CA PRO A 71 -1.27 21.53 -33.96
C PRO A 71 -1.77 21.29 -32.55
N ALA A 72 -1.01 20.52 -31.73
CA ALA A 72 -1.36 20.21 -30.36
C ALA A 72 -1.44 21.48 -29.49
N PHE A 73 -0.43 22.34 -29.58
CA PHE A 73 -0.41 23.59 -28.81
C PHE A 73 -1.48 24.57 -29.29
N GLN A 74 -1.71 24.69 -30.60
CA GLN A 74 -2.80 25.50 -31.15
C GLN A 74 -4.17 25.03 -30.67
N ARG A 75 -4.37 23.73 -30.52
CA ARG A 75 -5.63 23.14 -30.07
C ARG A 75 -5.86 23.36 -28.56
N TRP A 76 -4.86 23.14 -27.73
CA TRP A 76 -5.04 22.96 -26.28
C TRP A 76 -4.51 24.12 -25.42
N VAL A 77 -3.61 24.97 -25.94
CA VAL A 77 -2.92 26.00 -25.17
C VAL A 77 -3.49 27.38 -25.48
N SER A 78 -3.76 28.16 -24.45
CA SER A 78 -4.16 29.56 -24.56
C SER A 78 -2.98 30.51 -24.54
N ASP A 79 -1.93 30.20 -23.77
CA ASP A 79 -0.74 31.06 -23.65
C ASP A 79 0.49 30.25 -23.16
N ILE A 80 1.67 30.75 -23.56
CA ILE A 80 2.98 30.29 -23.07
C ILE A 80 3.76 31.50 -22.57
N GLU A 81 4.09 31.50 -21.29
CA GLU A 81 4.89 32.54 -20.63
C GLU A 81 6.28 32.02 -20.29
N LEU A 82 7.31 32.82 -20.55
CA LEU A 82 8.66 32.54 -20.11
C LEU A 82 8.96 33.25 -18.79
N ALA A 83 9.28 32.49 -17.76
CA ALA A 83 9.58 32.99 -16.44
C ALA A 83 11.04 32.73 -16.02
N GLY A 84 11.62 33.64 -15.26
CA GLY A 84 12.94 33.50 -14.71
C GLY A 84 14.03 33.14 -15.75
N PRO A 85 14.93 32.18 -15.42
CA PRO A 85 16.06 31.82 -16.27
C PRO A 85 15.70 30.93 -17.49
N GLY A 86 14.41 30.63 -17.75
CA GLY A 86 13.99 29.79 -18.88
C GLY A 86 12.92 28.75 -18.52
N PHE A 87 12.13 28.99 -17.48
CA PHE A 87 10.91 28.22 -17.25
C PHE A 87 9.88 28.55 -18.33
N ILE A 88 9.29 27.52 -18.90
CA ILE A 88 8.20 27.63 -19.87
C ILE A 88 6.91 27.28 -19.14
N ASN A 89 6.09 28.29 -18.84
CA ASN A 89 4.80 28.14 -18.18
C ASN A 89 3.70 28.07 -19.24
N ILE A 90 2.84 27.06 -19.16
CA ILE A 90 1.81 26.77 -20.16
C ILE A 90 0.45 26.93 -19.52
N ARG A 91 -0.42 27.73 -20.14
CA ARG A 91 -1.84 27.87 -19.79
C ARG A 91 -2.70 27.10 -20.79
N LEU A 92 -3.55 26.25 -20.27
CA LEU A 92 -4.48 25.46 -21.07
C LEU A 92 -5.76 26.29 -21.39
N LYS A 93 -6.35 26.02 -22.54
CA LYS A 93 -7.70 26.48 -22.83
C LYS A 93 -8.71 25.82 -21.88
N PRO A 94 -9.84 26.48 -21.57
CA PRO A 94 -10.88 25.89 -20.72
C PRO A 94 -11.31 24.48 -21.17
N ALA A 95 -11.53 24.29 -22.47
CA ALA A 95 -11.92 22.99 -23.03
C ALA A 95 -10.94 21.84 -22.72
N ALA A 96 -9.62 22.14 -22.66
CA ALA A 96 -8.62 21.14 -22.31
C ALA A 96 -8.75 20.68 -20.85
N LYS A 97 -9.11 21.59 -19.93
CA LYS A 97 -9.36 21.28 -18.51
C LYS A 97 -10.68 20.53 -18.32
N GLN A 98 -11.73 21.00 -18.99
CA GLN A 98 -13.07 20.41 -18.94
C GLN A 98 -13.09 18.96 -19.43
N ALA A 99 -12.25 18.61 -20.41
CA ALA A 99 -12.14 17.26 -20.96
C ALA A 99 -11.89 16.18 -19.88
N ILE A 100 -11.29 16.52 -18.73
CA ILE A 100 -11.05 15.55 -17.64
C ILE A 100 -12.35 14.93 -17.13
N VAL A 101 -13.45 15.69 -17.10
CA VAL A 101 -14.73 15.21 -16.61
C VAL A 101 -15.24 14.06 -17.47
N ALA A 102 -15.23 14.24 -18.80
CA ALA A 102 -15.61 13.18 -19.74
C ALA A 102 -14.65 11.98 -19.68
N GLU A 103 -13.33 12.24 -19.55
CA GLU A 103 -12.30 11.18 -19.41
C GLU A 103 -12.55 10.31 -18.17
N VAL A 104 -12.87 10.92 -17.02
CA VAL A 104 -13.21 10.20 -15.78
C VAL A 104 -14.48 9.37 -15.93
N LEU A 105 -15.55 9.99 -16.43
CA LEU A 105 -16.84 9.32 -16.58
C LEU A 105 -16.79 8.18 -17.60
N ALA A 106 -16.00 8.32 -18.67
CA ALA A 106 -15.81 7.27 -19.66
C ALA A 106 -15.01 6.08 -19.09
N ALA A 107 -13.93 6.34 -18.34
CA ALA A 107 -13.08 5.32 -17.76
C ALA A 107 -13.69 4.67 -16.51
N GLY A 108 -14.52 5.39 -15.74
CA GLY A 108 -15.17 4.89 -14.54
C GLY A 108 -14.18 4.33 -13.52
N ALA A 109 -14.40 3.08 -13.09
CA ALA A 109 -13.53 2.40 -12.13
C ALA A 109 -12.08 2.18 -12.64
N ALA A 110 -11.87 2.19 -13.96
CA ALA A 110 -10.54 2.05 -14.56
C ALA A 110 -9.78 3.38 -14.67
N PHE A 111 -10.39 4.51 -14.28
CA PHE A 111 -9.70 5.80 -14.33
C PHE A 111 -8.45 5.80 -13.44
N GLY A 112 -7.31 6.15 -14.04
CA GLY A 112 -5.99 6.12 -13.41
C GLY A 112 -5.26 4.77 -13.49
N ALA A 113 -5.94 3.69 -13.89
CA ALA A 113 -5.31 2.39 -14.07
C ALA A 113 -4.46 2.33 -15.34
N ARG A 114 -3.36 1.57 -15.28
CA ARG A 114 -2.49 1.28 -16.42
C ARG A 114 -2.84 -0.09 -17.01
N PRO A 115 -2.60 -0.31 -18.31
CA PRO A 115 -2.76 -1.62 -18.92
C PRO A 115 -1.91 -2.69 -18.24
N ALA A 116 -2.36 -3.94 -18.31
CA ALA A 116 -1.61 -5.08 -17.78
C ALA A 116 -0.20 -5.14 -18.41
N ARG A 117 0.82 -5.25 -17.55
CA ARG A 117 2.22 -5.28 -17.99
C ARG A 117 2.81 -6.69 -18.14
N GLY A 118 2.03 -7.72 -17.81
CA GLY A 118 2.48 -9.12 -17.88
C GLY A 118 3.59 -9.48 -16.86
N GLN A 119 3.76 -8.68 -15.82
CA GLN A 119 4.74 -8.89 -14.76
C GLN A 119 4.07 -9.14 -13.43
N ARG A 120 4.66 -10.02 -12.61
CA ARG A 120 4.15 -10.41 -11.31
C ARG A 120 4.90 -9.73 -10.18
N VAL A 121 4.18 -9.32 -9.16
CA VAL A 121 4.74 -8.82 -7.89
C VAL A 121 4.18 -9.62 -6.73
N LEU A 122 5.06 -10.01 -5.80
CA LEU A 122 4.67 -10.60 -4.53
C LEU A 122 4.87 -9.58 -3.42
N VAL A 123 3.85 -9.39 -2.61
CA VAL A 123 3.92 -8.58 -1.39
C VAL A 123 3.70 -9.52 -0.20
N GLU A 124 4.71 -9.62 0.67
CA GLU A 124 4.64 -10.35 1.93
C GLU A 124 4.38 -9.38 3.07
N PHE A 125 3.35 -9.65 3.85
CA PHE A 125 2.97 -8.77 4.95
C PHE A 125 2.10 -9.47 6.00
N VAL A 126 1.96 -8.87 7.18
CA VAL A 126 1.40 -9.43 8.40
C VAL A 126 2.30 -10.52 8.95
N SER A 127 2.41 -11.66 8.29
CA SER A 127 3.34 -12.78 8.60
C SER A 127 3.45 -13.08 10.11
N ALA A 128 2.28 -13.10 10.78
CA ALA A 128 2.20 -13.31 12.22
C ALA A 128 2.25 -14.80 12.56
N ASN A 129 3.05 -15.18 13.57
CA ASN A 129 3.04 -16.54 14.09
C ASN A 129 1.68 -16.86 14.73
N PRO A 130 1.19 -18.10 14.61
CA PRO A 130 -0.11 -18.52 15.17
C PRO A 130 0.01 -18.79 16.69
N THR A 131 0.45 -17.79 17.44
CA THR A 131 0.66 -17.87 18.89
C THR A 131 -0.22 -16.92 19.68
N GLY A 132 -1.04 -16.11 19.00
CA GLY A 132 -1.99 -15.18 19.60
C GLY A 132 -2.79 -14.41 18.57
N PRO A 133 -3.71 -13.54 19.04
CA PRO A 133 -4.46 -12.61 18.19
C PRO A 133 -3.54 -11.63 17.44
N LEU A 134 -4.01 -11.11 16.30
CA LEU A 134 -3.31 -10.04 15.60
C LEU A 134 -3.33 -8.75 16.43
N HIS A 135 -2.17 -8.16 16.68
CA HIS A 135 -2.05 -6.88 17.39
C HIS A 135 -2.08 -5.69 16.42
N VAL A 136 -2.14 -4.47 16.97
CA VAL A 136 -2.21 -3.22 16.18
C VAL A 136 -1.06 -3.09 15.16
N GLY A 137 0.15 -3.58 15.47
CA GLY A 137 1.27 -3.60 14.52
C GLY A 137 1.00 -4.48 13.30
N HIS A 138 0.40 -5.66 13.48
CA HIS A 138 -0.08 -6.50 12.38
C HIS A 138 -1.20 -5.81 11.59
N GLY A 139 -2.08 -5.06 12.27
CA GLY A 139 -3.09 -4.22 11.61
C GLY A 139 -2.47 -3.15 10.72
N ARG A 140 -1.35 -2.52 11.16
CA ARG A 140 -0.61 -1.57 10.33
C ARG A 140 0.00 -2.24 9.10
N GLN A 141 0.63 -3.41 9.27
CA GLN A 141 1.15 -4.19 8.14
C GLN A 141 0.04 -4.60 7.18
N ALA A 142 -1.10 -5.04 7.70
CA ALA A 142 -2.26 -5.43 6.89
C ALA A 142 -2.78 -4.26 6.03
N ALA A 143 -2.93 -3.07 6.62
CA ALA A 143 -3.34 -1.87 5.89
C ALA A 143 -2.30 -1.47 4.82
N LEU A 144 -1.02 -1.39 5.19
CA LEU A 144 0.07 -1.03 4.28
C LEU A 144 0.20 -2.02 3.12
N GLY A 145 0.25 -3.32 3.44
CA GLY A 145 0.45 -4.36 2.44
C GLY A 145 -0.69 -4.42 1.43
N ASP A 146 -1.93 -4.38 1.90
CA ASP A 146 -3.08 -4.41 1.00
C ASP A 146 -3.18 -3.15 0.13
N ALA A 147 -2.94 -1.96 0.68
CA ALA A 147 -2.93 -0.72 -0.08
C ALA A 147 -1.80 -0.69 -1.13
N ILE A 148 -0.59 -1.18 -0.80
CA ILE A 148 0.53 -1.31 -1.74
C ILE A 148 0.18 -2.32 -2.84
N CYS A 149 -0.45 -3.45 -2.51
CA CYS A 149 -0.98 -4.40 -3.50
C CYS A 149 -1.95 -3.73 -4.46
N ASN A 150 -2.92 -2.97 -3.92
CA ASN A 150 -3.90 -2.26 -4.74
C ASN A 150 -3.25 -1.18 -5.62
N LEU A 151 -2.24 -0.46 -5.12
CA LEU A 151 -1.45 0.47 -5.91
C LEU A 151 -0.74 -0.23 -7.07
N PHE A 152 -0.07 -1.37 -6.83
CA PHE A 152 0.54 -2.16 -7.89
C PHE A 152 -0.47 -2.63 -8.93
N ALA A 153 -1.66 -3.06 -8.50
CA ALA A 153 -2.74 -3.47 -9.41
C ALA A 153 -3.16 -2.31 -10.32
N THR A 154 -3.25 -1.06 -9.82
CA THR A 154 -3.53 0.12 -10.66
C THR A 154 -2.44 0.36 -11.71
N GLN A 155 -1.22 -0.10 -11.47
CA GLN A 155 -0.09 0.03 -12.39
C GLN A 155 0.09 -1.18 -13.33
N GLY A 156 -0.92 -2.05 -13.40
CA GLY A 156 -0.96 -3.19 -14.32
C GLY A 156 -0.14 -4.40 -13.90
N TRP A 157 0.30 -4.49 -12.65
CA TRP A 157 0.96 -5.67 -12.11
C TRP A 157 -0.05 -6.78 -11.81
N ASP A 158 0.36 -8.04 -12.02
CA ASP A 158 -0.29 -9.23 -11.47
C ASP A 158 0.19 -9.42 -10.03
N VAL A 159 -0.69 -9.17 -9.07
CA VAL A 159 -0.34 -9.02 -7.65
C VAL A 159 -0.63 -10.31 -6.89
N TRP A 160 0.34 -10.74 -6.10
CA TRP A 160 0.26 -11.90 -5.24
C TRP A 160 0.48 -11.49 -3.77
N ARG A 161 -0.50 -11.73 -2.91
CA ARG A 161 -0.47 -11.47 -1.47
C ARG A 161 -0.03 -12.73 -0.75
N GLU A 162 1.08 -12.68 -0.02
CA GLU A 162 1.62 -13.83 0.70
C GLU A 162 1.74 -13.56 2.20
N PHE A 163 1.33 -14.54 2.98
CA PHE A 163 1.46 -14.57 4.43
C PHE A 163 2.44 -15.70 4.79
N TYR A 164 3.52 -15.36 5.49
CA TYR A 164 4.50 -16.34 5.99
C TYR A 164 4.32 -16.56 7.49
N TYR A 165 4.36 -17.80 7.95
CA TYR A 165 4.33 -18.05 9.38
C TYR A 165 5.13 -19.28 9.79
N ASN A 166 5.64 -19.23 11.03
CA ASN A 166 6.33 -20.34 11.64
C ASN A 166 5.29 -21.26 12.33
N ASP A 167 5.17 -22.46 11.83
CA ASP A 167 4.27 -23.51 12.32
C ASP A 167 4.97 -24.53 13.24
N ALA A 168 6.24 -24.26 13.63
CA ALA A 168 7.07 -25.09 14.47
C ALA A 168 7.95 -24.25 15.41
N GLY A 169 8.81 -24.88 16.20
CA GLY A 169 9.77 -24.21 17.06
C GLY A 169 9.26 -23.89 18.47
N VAL A 170 10.06 -23.10 19.22
CA VAL A 170 9.87 -22.89 20.67
C VAL A 170 8.53 -22.19 20.96
N GLN A 171 8.12 -21.20 20.18
CA GLN A 171 6.87 -20.48 20.41
C GLN A 171 5.64 -21.39 20.25
N ILE A 172 5.67 -22.28 19.27
CA ILE A 172 4.59 -23.25 19.05
C ILE A 172 4.56 -24.30 20.14
N ALA A 173 5.73 -24.75 20.61
CA ALA A 173 5.82 -25.66 21.79
C ALA A 173 5.24 -24.97 23.05
N THR A 174 5.57 -23.69 23.26
CA THR A 174 5.02 -22.91 24.39
C THR A 174 3.50 -22.78 24.28
N LEU A 175 2.95 -22.56 23.08
CA LEU A 175 1.51 -22.54 22.84
C LEU A 175 0.85 -23.87 23.21
N ALA A 176 1.42 -24.98 22.76
CA ALA A 176 0.90 -26.33 23.05
C ALA A 176 0.90 -26.60 24.56
N ASN A 177 2.01 -26.29 25.22
CA ASN A 177 2.15 -26.49 26.68
C ASN A 177 1.15 -25.60 27.46
N SER A 178 1.00 -24.32 27.09
CA SER A 178 0.07 -23.42 27.73
C SER A 178 -1.38 -23.91 27.58
N THR A 179 -1.74 -24.38 26.39
CA THR A 179 -3.06 -24.96 26.12
C THR A 179 -3.30 -26.25 26.91
N GLN A 180 -2.31 -27.13 26.99
CA GLN A 180 -2.38 -28.37 27.79
C GLN A 180 -2.63 -28.06 29.26
N LEU A 181 -1.87 -27.13 29.85
CA LEU A 181 -2.03 -26.74 31.24
C LEU A 181 -3.43 -26.17 31.53
N ARG A 182 -3.95 -25.34 30.59
CA ARG A 182 -5.33 -24.84 30.69
C ARG A 182 -6.36 -25.97 30.58
N ALA A 183 -6.16 -26.94 29.72
CA ALA A 183 -7.02 -28.12 29.60
C ALA A 183 -6.97 -29.02 30.87
N GLN A 184 -5.87 -29.00 31.58
CA GLN A 184 -5.71 -29.66 32.89
C GLN A 184 -6.32 -28.85 34.05
N GLY A 185 -6.84 -27.65 33.80
CA GLY A 185 -7.52 -26.79 34.78
C GLY A 185 -6.61 -25.75 35.46
N LEU A 186 -5.32 -25.67 35.13
CA LEU A 186 -4.42 -24.63 35.66
C LEU A 186 -4.73 -23.26 35.04
N ARG A 187 -4.42 -22.21 35.79
CA ARG A 187 -4.61 -20.81 35.39
C ARG A 187 -3.31 -20.02 35.56
N PRO A 188 -3.12 -18.91 34.85
CA PRO A 188 -2.04 -17.99 35.12
C PRO A 188 -1.99 -17.59 36.60
N GLY A 189 -0.81 -17.74 37.23
CA GLY A 189 -0.59 -17.49 38.64
C GLY A 189 -0.73 -18.70 39.56
N ASP A 190 -1.24 -19.83 39.09
CA ASP A 190 -1.29 -21.07 39.87
C ASP A 190 0.10 -21.68 40.05
N ALA A 191 0.29 -22.42 41.14
CA ALA A 191 1.52 -23.23 41.33
C ALA A 191 1.65 -24.22 40.17
N GLY A 192 2.79 -24.18 39.47
CA GLY A 192 3.04 -24.99 38.28
C GLY A 192 2.73 -24.32 36.94
N TRP A 193 2.22 -23.08 36.93
CA TRP A 193 2.12 -22.30 35.72
C TRP A 193 3.47 -21.67 35.34
N PRO A 194 4.06 -22.01 34.18
CA PRO A 194 5.38 -21.50 33.79
C PRO A 194 5.33 -19.98 33.49
N GLU A 195 6.40 -19.27 33.86
CA GLU A 195 6.53 -17.83 33.56
C GLU A 195 6.49 -17.53 32.06
N ALA A 196 7.04 -18.40 31.22
CA ALA A 196 7.07 -18.28 29.78
C ALA A 196 5.73 -18.65 29.08
N ALA A 197 4.73 -19.16 29.82
CA ALA A 197 3.46 -19.58 29.24
C ALA A 197 2.62 -18.40 28.78
N TYR A 198 1.80 -18.60 27.77
CA TYR A 198 0.87 -17.58 27.27
C TYR A 198 -0.33 -17.43 28.22
N ASN A 199 -0.57 -16.20 28.67
CA ASN A 199 -1.53 -15.88 29.73
C ASN A 199 -2.90 -15.38 29.23
N GLY A 200 -3.07 -15.16 27.91
CA GLY A 200 -4.30 -14.61 27.34
C GLY A 200 -5.50 -15.53 27.51
N ASP A 201 -6.71 -14.96 27.60
CA ASP A 201 -7.98 -15.70 27.72
C ASP A 201 -8.21 -16.63 26.51
N TYR A 202 -7.67 -16.30 25.35
CA TYR A 202 -7.76 -17.14 24.16
C TYR A 202 -7.18 -18.55 24.37
N ILE A 203 -6.18 -18.73 25.25
CA ILE A 203 -5.65 -20.06 25.60
C ILE A 203 -6.71 -20.92 26.32
N ALA A 204 -7.55 -20.30 27.16
CA ALA A 204 -8.67 -21.00 27.79
C ALA A 204 -9.73 -21.42 26.76
N ASP A 205 -10.02 -20.54 25.79
CA ASP A 205 -10.98 -20.82 24.72
C ASP A 205 -10.49 -22.00 23.85
N ILE A 206 -9.20 -22.00 23.46
CA ILE A 206 -8.59 -23.12 22.72
C ILE A 206 -8.70 -24.43 23.52
N ALA A 207 -8.37 -24.40 24.82
CA ALA A 207 -8.42 -25.56 25.68
C ALA A 207 -9.85 -26.12 25.82
N ALA A 208 -10.85 -25.22 26.00
CA ALA A 208 -12.25 -25.61 26.09
C ALA A 208 -12.75 -26.26 24.79
N ASP A 209 -12.42 -25.68 23.64
CA ASP A 209 -12.81 -26.21 22.34
C ASP A 209 -12.08 -27.52 21.99
N PHE A 210 -10.82 -27.67 22.43
CA PHE A 210 -10.09 -28.94 22.32
C PHE A 210 -10.75 -30.06 23.14
N LEU A 211 -11.09 -29.80 24.40
CA LEU A 211 -11.80 -30.75 25.27
C LEU A 211 -13.20 -31.10 24.74
N ALA A 212 -13.86 -30.15 24.09
CA ALA A 212 -15.16 -30.34 23.44
C ALA A 212 -15.08 -31.08 22.09
N LYS A 213 -13.89 -31.51 21.69
CA LYS A 213 -13.62 -32.24 20.42
C LYS A 213 -14.11 -31.49 19.18
N LYS A 214 -13.99 -30.17 19.18
CA LYS A 214 -14.39 -29.35 18.04
C LYS A 214 -13.46 -29.53 16.85
N THR A 215 -13.97 -29.19 15.67
CA THR A 215 -13.21 -29.09 14.42
C THR A 215 -13.05 -27.63 14.06
N VAL A 216 -11.85 -27.22 13.70
CA VAL A 216 -11.54 -25.92 13.11
C VAL A 216 -10.94 -26.10 11.72
N THR A 217 -11.22 -25.16 10.81
CA THR A 217 -10.65 -25.15 9.47
C THR A 217 -9.72 -23.95 9.34
N ALA A 218 -8.47 -24.20 8.97
CA ALA A 218 -7.48 -23.18 8.68
C ALA A 218 -6.66 -23.60 7.45
N ASP A 219 -6.32 -22.67 6.57
CA ASP A 219 -5.52 -22.91 5.35
C ASP A 219 -6.10 -24.10 4.53
N ASP A 220 -7.44 -24.11 4.36
CA ASP A 220 -8.21 -25.16 3.64
C ASP A 220 -8.06 -26.59 4.22
N ARG A 221 -7.58 -26.73 5.48
CA ARG A 221 -7.44 -28.00 6.18
C ARG A 221 -8.30 -28.03 7.44
N ALA A 222 -8.97 -29.15 7.68
CA ALA A 222 -9.75 -29.38 8.88
C ALA A 222 -8.92 -30.09 9.95
N PHE A 223 -8.97 -29.58 11.19
CA PHE A 223 -8.30 -30.14 12.38
C PHE A 223 -9.35 -30.45 13.43
N THR A 224 -9.52 -31.72 13.77
CA THR A 224 -10.46 -32.17 14.80
C THR A 224 -9.70 -32.52 16.08
N ALA A 225 -10.10 -31.87 17.17
CA ALA A 225 -9.49 -32.12 18.48
C ALA A 225 -9.80 -33.52 18.98
N SER A 226 -8.79 -34.23 19.53
CA SER A 226 -8.98 -35.53 20.16
C SER A 226 -9.71 -35.45 21.50
N GLY A 227 -9.59 -34.30 22.20
CA GLY A 227 -10.07 -34.11 23.56
C GLY A 227 -9.23 -34.83 24.63
N ASP A 228 -8.13 -35.48 24.23
CA ASP A 228 -7.22 -36.15 25.14
C ASP A 228 -6.11 -35.19 25.60
N VAL A 229 -6.09 -34.86 26.89
CA VAL A 229 -5.13 -33.93 27.49
C VAL A 229 -3.69 -34.43 27.41
N ALA A 230 -3.48 -35.74 27.25
CA ALA A 230 -2.16 -36.33 27.07
C ALA A 230 -1.62 -36.24 25.64
N ASP A 231 -2.49 -35.94 24.66
CA ASP A 231 -2.14 -35.81 23.25
C ASP A 231 -1.56 -34.40 22.96
N LEU A 232 -0.30 -34.18 23.36
CA LEU A 232 0.37 -32.88 23.20
C LEU A 232 0.51 -32.48 21.71
N ASP A 233 0.75 -33.45 20.81
CA ASP A 233 0.85 -33.14 19.37
C ASP A 233 -0.49 -32.77 18.77
N GLY A 234 -1.57 -33.45 19.15
CA GLY A 234 -2.94 -33.04 18.76
C GLY A 234 -3.31 -31.68 19.32
N ILE A 235 -2.94 -31.35 20.55
CA ILE A 235 -3.12 -30.03 21.15
C ILE A 235 -2.34 -28.98 20.33
N ARG A 236 -1.08 -29.26 19.99
CA ARG A 236 -0.26 -28.36 19.16
C ARG A 236 -0.90 -28.06 17.82
N GLN A 237 -1.30 -29.09 17.08
CA GLN A 237 -1.91 -28.94 15.76
C GLN A 237 -3.24 -28.18 15.83
N PHE A 238 -4.08 -28.51 16.80
CA PHE A 238 -5.37 -27.85 17.00
C PHE A 238 -5.20 -26.38 17.39
N ALA A 239 -4.29 -26.06 18.32
CA ALA A 239 -4.06 -24.70 18.79
C ALA A 239 -3.53 -23.80 17.66
N VAL A 240 -2.61 -24.29 16.83
CA VAL A 240 -2.11 -23.59 15.65
C VAL A 240 -3.25 -23.32 14.67
N ALA A 241 -4.05 -24.33 14.33
CA ALA A 241 -5.18 -24.20 13.43
C ALA A 241 -6.25 -23.23 13.96
N TYR A 242 -6.53 -23.31 15.27
CA TYR A 242 -7.47 -22.40 15.94
C TYR A 242 -7.05 -20.93 15.80
N LEU A 243 -5.79 -20.64 16.12
CA LEU A 243 -5.29 -19.27 16.05
C LEU A 243 -5.20 -18.75 14.60
N ARG A 244 -4.79 -19.60 13.66
CA ARG A 244 -4.84 -19.25 12.24
C ARG A 244 -6.27 -18.93 11.80
N HIS A 245 -7.24 -19.73 12.20
CA HIS A 245 -8.65 -19.47 11.92
C HIS A 245 -9.14 -18.14 12.53
N GLU A 246 -8.78 -17.84 13.77
CA GLU A 246 -9.15 -16.57 14.42
C GLU A 246 -8.44 -15.37 13.75
N GLN A 247 -7.17 -15.51 13.39
CA GLN A 247 -6.45 -14.47 12.63
C GLN A 247 -7.10 -14.22 11.27
N ASP A 248 -7.56 -15.25 10.56
CA ASP A 248 -8.27 -15.10 9.29
C ASP A 248 -9.61 -14.40 9.44
N LYS A 249 -10.34 -14.64 10.53
CA LYS A 249 -11.57 -13.87 10.84
C LYS A 249 -11.28 -12.39 11.02
N ASP A 250 -10.18 -12.04 11.70
CA ASP A 250 -9.79 -10.64 11.88
C ASP A 250 -9.40 -10.00 10.54
N LEU A 251 -8.66 -10.73 9.69
CA LEU A 251 -8.29 -10.27 8.35
C LEU A 251 -9.52 -10.11 7.44
N GLN A 252 -10.48 -11.03 7.51
CA GLN A 252 -11.76 -10.92 6.77
C GLN A 252 -12.59 -9.73 7.24
N ALA A 253 -12.69 -9.50 8.56
CA ALA A 253 -13.34 -8.31 9.12
C ALA A 253 -12.64 -7.02 8.67
N PHE A 254 -11.34 -7.08 8.45
CA PHE A 254 -10.52 -6.02 7.87
C PHE A 254 -10.58 -5.97 6.34
N ARG A 255 -11.38 -6.85 5.70
CA ARG A 255 -11.55 -7.00 4.24
C ARG A 255 -10.25 -7.33 3.49
N LEU A 256 -9.41 -8.15 4.10
CA LEU A 256 -8.16 -8.62 3.53
C LEU A 256 -8.20 -10.14 3.31
N LYS A 257 -7.73 -10.57 2.16
CA LYS A 257 -7.52 -11.98 1.80
C LYS A 257 -6.13 -12.16 1.22
N PHE A 258 -5.44 -13.21 1.65
CA PHE A 258 -4.17 -13.64 1.08
C PHE A 258 -4.38 -14.68 -0.03
N ASP A 259 -3.48 -14.67 -1.00
CA ASP A 259 -3.49 -15.65 -2.09
C ASP A 259 -2.77 -16.94 -1.65
N HIS A 260 -1.81 -16.81 -0.72
CA HIS A 260 -1.03 -17.95 -0.26
C HIS A 260 -0.52 -17.76 1.18
N TYR A 261 -0.54 -18.87 1.93
CA TYR A 261 0.08 -19.00 3.25
C TYR A 261 1.32 -19.87 3.13
N TYR A 262 2.50 -19.30 3.35
CA TYR A 262 3.77 -20.02 3.26
C TYR A 262 4.21 -20.50 4.64
N LEU A 263 4.44 -21.81 4.78
CA LEU A 263 4.86 -22.43 6.03
C LEU A 263 6.39 -22.50 6.11
N GLU A 264 6.97 -22.01 7.20
CA GLU A 264 8.41 -22.13 7.44
C GLU A 264 8.87 -23.59 7.45
N SER A 265 8.09 -24.50 8.05
CA SER A 265 8.39 -25.93 8.08
C SER A 265 8.61 -26.54 6.69
N SER A 266 7.94 -25.99 5.66
CA SER A 266 8.07 -26.46 4.29
C SER A 266 9.47 -26.23 3.71
N LEU A 267 10.21 -25.22 4.17
CA LEU A 267 11.59 -24.96 3.75
C LEU A 267 12.53 -26.09 4.20
N TYR A 268 12.27 -26.66 5.37
CA TYR A 268 13.04 -27.78 5.91
C TYR A 268 12.61 -29.12 5.31
N THR A 269 11.31 -29.40 5.30
CA THR A 269 10.78 -30.69 4.81
C THR A 269 10.98 -30.89 3.30
N SER A 270 11.05 -29.81 2.52
CA SER A 270 11.39 -29.85 1.09
C SER A 270 12.90 -29.86 0.82
N GLY A 271 13.77 -29.77 1.85
CA GLY A 271 15.22 -29.71 1.70
C GLY A 271 15.76 -28.39 1.16
N ARG A 272 14.95 -27.32 1.12
CA ARG A 272 15.37 -26.02 0.57
C ARG A 272 16.43 -25.32 1.41
N VAL A 273 16.38 -25.46 2.73
CA VAL A 273 17.41 -24.91 3.64
C VAL A 273 18.75 -25.56 3.35
N GLU A 274 18.82 -26.90 3.34
CA GLU A 274 20.04 -27.65 3.03
C GLU A 274 20.56 -27.35 1.62
N ALA A 275 19.68 -27.28 0.63
CA ALA A 275 20.04 -26.94 -0.75
C ALA A 275 20.65 -25.53 -0.84
N THR A 276 20.12 -24.57 -0.10
CA THR A 276 20.66 -23.20 -0.04
C THR A 276 22.03 -23.18 0.58
N VAL A 277 22.22 -23.85 1.72
CA VAL A 277 23.52 -23.98 2.38
C VAL A 277 24.52 -24.66 1.45
N GLY A 278 24.12 -25.76 0.78
CA GLY A 278 24.94 -26.47 -0.19
C GLY A 278 25.42 -25.57 -1.35
N LYS A 279 24.55 -24.72 -1.88
CA LYS A 279 24.92 -23.73 -2.91
C LYS A 279 25.96 -22.74 -2.40
N LEU A 280 25.75 -22.18 -1.21
CA LEU A 280 26.68 -21.20 -0.62
C LEU A 280 28.08 -21.83 -0.37
N VAL A 281 28.12 -23.08 0.10
CA VAL A 281 29.36 -23.83 0.27
C VAL A 281 30.04 -24.10 -1.07
N ALA A 282 29.29 -24.61 -2.05
CA ALA A 282 29.80 -24.92 -3.39
C ALA A 282 30.34 -23.67 -4.11
N ASN A 283 29.78 -22.50 -3.87
CA ASN A 283 30.23 -21.22 -4.42
C ASN A 283 31.45 -20.64 -3.68
N GLY A 284 31.98 -21.34 -2.64
CA GLY A 284 33.13 -20.85 -1.86
C GLY A 284 32.83 -19.62 -0.97
N GLN A 285 31.55 -19.37 -0.69
CA GLN A 285 31.09 -18.20 0.07
C GLN A 285 31.03 -18.42 1.58
N THR A 286 31.54 -19.55 2.03
CA THR A 286 31.50 -19.96 3.44
C THR A 286 32.86 -20.36 3.96
N TYR A 287 33.01 -20.41 5.30
CA TYR A 287 34.15 -20.97 6.00
C TYR A 287 33.70 -21.56 7.34
N GLU A 288 34.49 -22.46 7.87
CA GLU A 288 34.26 -23.01 9.22
C GLU A 288 35.17 -22.33 10.23
N GLN A 289 34.60 -21.94 11.36
CA GLN A 289 35.32 -21.39 12.50
C GLN A 289 34.62 -21.82 13.81
N ASP A 290 35.40 -22.28 14.77
CA ASP A 290 34.93 -22.68 16.11
C ASP A 290 33.75 -23.70 16.05
N GLY A 291 33.78 -24.61 15.09
CA GLY A 291 32.75 -25.64 14.90
C GLY A 291 31.44 -25.11 14.30
N ALA A 292 31.37 -23.85 13.88
CA ALA A 292 30.24 -23.22 13.22
C ALA A 292 30.54 -22.92 11.74
N LEU A 293 29.52 -22.98 10.89
CA LEU A 293 29.62 -22.59 9.48
C LEU A 293 29.21 -21.14 9.33
N TRP A 294 30.08 -20.34 8.70
CA TRP A 294 29.92 -18.90 8.51
C TRP A 294 29.74 -18.52 7.05
N LEU A 295 28.93 -17.53 6.77
CA LEU A 295 28.80 -16.85 5.47
C LEU A 295 29.72 -15.64 5.44
N LYS A 296 30.48 -15.47 4.34
CA LYS A 296 31.27 -14.28 4.03
C LYS A 296 30.37 -13.13 3.58
N SER A 297 29.46 -12.71 4.45
CA SER A 297 28.44 -11.71 4.11
C SER A 297 29.03 -10.30 3.95
N THR A 298 30.22 -10.05 4.52
CA THR A 298 30.98 -8.79 4.33
C THR A 298 31.37 -8.54 2.87
N ASP A 299 31.60 -9.60 2.08
CA ASP A 299 31.90 -9.50 0.65
C ASP A 299 30.73 -8.90 -0.17
N TYR A 300 29.55 -8.87 0.42
CA TYR A 300 28.30 -8.38 -0.16
C TYR A 300 27.68 -7.19 0.61
N GLY A 301 28.48 -6.47 1.40
CA GLY A 301 28.07 -5.22 2.03
C GLY A 301 27.38 -5.36 3.39
N ASP A 302 27.41 -6.55 4.03
CA ASP A 302 27.01 -6.68 5.43
C ASP A 302 28.10 -6.12 6.36
N ASP A 303 27.79 -5.75 7.58
CA ASP A 303 28.71 -5.17 8.56
C ASP A 303 29.69 -6.20 9.15
N LYS A 304 29.32 -7.49 9.12
CA LYS A 304 30.15 -8.61 9.61
C LYS A 304 29.68 -9.93 8.99
N ASP A 305 30.56 -10.92 8.97
CA ASP A 305 30.21 -12.27 8.57
C ASP A 305 29.20 -12.90 9.52
N ARG A 306 28.36 -13.81 9.01
CA ARG A 306 27.22 -14.35 9.75
C ARG A 306 27.31 -15.87 9.92
N VAL A 307 27.06 -16.32 11.15
CA VAL A 307 26.88 -17.75 11.41
C VAL A 307 25.63 -18.25 10.70
N MET A 308 25.79 -19.25 9.86
CA MET A 308 24.71 -19.97 9.18
C MET A 308 24.24 -21.18 9.97
N ARG A 309 25.19 -22.02 10.40
CA ARG A 309 24.95 -23.23 11.20
C ARG A 309 25.80 -23.16 12.46
N LYS A 310 25.15 -23.33 13.60
CA LYS A 310 25.80 -23.34 14.91
C LYS A 310 26.53 -24.64 15.16
N GLN A 311 27.34 -24.72 16.23
CA GLN A 311 28.05 -25.93 16.67
C GLN A 311 27.12 -27.12 16.96
N ASP A 312 25.88 -26.83 17.43
CA ASP A 312 24.85 -27.85 17.68
C ASP A 312 24.16 -28.38 16.42
N GLY A 313 24.58 -27.89 15.24
CA GLY A 313 24.03 -28.27 13.94
C GLY A 313 22.77 -27.50 13.55
N THR A 314 22.23 -26.64 14.42
CA THR A 314 21.02 -25.82 14.10
C THR A 314 21.37 -24.64 13.23
N TYR A 315 20.44 -24.27 12.32
CA TYR A 315 20.58 -23.10 11.49
C TYR A 315 20.15 -21.81 12.22
N THR A 316 20.76 -20.70 11.85
CA THR A 316 20.34 -19.38 12.30
C THR A 316 19.17 -18.87 11.46
N TYR A 317 18.38 -17.93 11.98
CA TYR A 317 17.13 -17.45 11.37
C TYR A 317 17.26 -16.89 9.94
N PHE A 318 18.42 -16.31 9.58
CA PHE A 318 18.54 -15.73 8.25
C PHE A 318 18.69 -16.78 7.12
N VAL A 319 19.10 -18.00 7.43
CA VAL A 319 19.27 -19.06 6.41
C VAL A 319 17.93 -19.50 5.81
N PRO A 320 16.89 -19.82 6.59
CA PRO A 320 15.56 -20.04 6.03
C PRO A 320 15.01 -18.80 5.31
N ASP A 321 15.31 -17.57 5.75
CA ASP A 321 14.91 -16.37 5.04
C ASP A 321 15.55 -16.29 3.64
N VAL A 322 16.83 -16.61 3.51
CA VAL A 322 17.51 -16.69 2.19
C VAL A 322 16.87 -17.77 1.33
N ALA A 323 16.64 -18.97 1.88
CA ALA A 323 16.00 -20.07 1.16
C ALA A 323 14.58 -19.70 0.68
N TYR A 324 13.83 -19.00 1.50
CA TYR A 324 12.49 -18.53 1.17
C TYR A 324 12.49 -17.49 0.04
N HIS A 325 13.41 -16.54 0.05
CA HIS A 325 13.49 -15.54 -1.04
C HIS A 325 13.99 -16.16 -2.35
N ILE A 326 14.86 -17.18 -2.29
CA ILE A 326 15.21 -18.00 -3.47
C ILE A 326 13.94 -18.69 -4.00
N ALA A 327 13.10 -19.25 -3.11
CA ALA A 327 11.84 -19.87 -3.52
C ALA A 327 10.87 -18.88 -4.18
N LYS A 328 10.78 -17.63 -3.70
CA LYS A 328 10.00 -16.57 -4.35
C LYS A 328 10.52 -16.29 -5.77
N TRP A 329 11.84 -16.16 -5.92
CA TRP A 329 12.49 -15.93 -7.22
C TRP A 329 12.23 -17.08 -8.20
N GLU A 330 12.41 -18.33 -7.77
CA GLU A 330 12.16 -19.53 -8.59
C GLU A 330 10.69 -19.67 -9.00
N ARG A 331 9.75 -19.15 -8.21
CA ARG A 331 8.31 -19.06 -8.54
C ARG A 331 8.01 -17.95 -9.56
N GLY A 332 9.03 -17.21 -10.04
CA GLY A 332 8.90 -16.17 -11.06
C GLY A 332 8.55 -14.79 -10.54
N PHE A 333 8.67 -14.54 -9.24
CA PHE A 333 8.46 -13.20 -8.66
C PHE A 333 9.75 -12.38 -8.73
N THR A 334 9.93 -11.65 -9.82
CA THR A 334 11.09 -10.77 -10.02
C THR A 334 10.98 -9.44 -9.26
N LYS A 335 9.79 -9.10 -8.80
CA LYS A 335 9.50 -7.99 -7.89
C LYS A 335 8.88 -8.56 -6.63
N VAL A 336 9.52 -8.29 -5.49
CA VAL A 336 9.04 -8.71 -4.16
C VAL A 336 9.18 -7.55 -3.20
N VAL A 337 8.14 -7.31 -2.40
CA VAL A 337 8.12 -6.30 -1.34
C VAL A 337 7.77 -6.98 -0.04
N ASN A 338 8.64 -6.86 0.97
CA ASN A 338 8.40 -7.37 2.32
C ASN A 338 8.06 -6.19 3.24
N ILE A 339 6.97 -6.29 3.98
CA ILE A 339 6.55 -5.27 4.95
C ILE A 339 6.80 -5.81 6.34
N GLN A 340 7.67 -5.14 7.09
CA GLN A 340 8.17 -5.60 8.39
C GLN A 340 8.27 -4.45 9.39
N GLY A 341 8.32 -4.78 10.68
CA GLY A 341 8.67 -3.82 11.72
C GLY A 341 10.12 -3.34 11.62
N THR A 342 10.40 -2.15 12.11
CA THR A 342 11.76 -1.57 12.13
C THR A 342 12.77 -2.38 12.94
N ASP A 343 12.31 -3.25 13.84
CA ASP A 343 13.13 -4.21 14.58
C ASP A 343 13.83 -5.25 13.66
N HIS A 344 13.30 -5.47 12.44
CA HIS A 344 13.91 -6.33 11.42
C HIS A 344 14.96 -5.63 10.55
N HIS A 345 15.23 -4.34 10.73
CA HIS A 345 16.19 -3.59 9.90
C HIS A 345 17.55 -4.29 9.77
N GLY A 346 18.07 -4.84 10.87
CA GLY A 346 19.37 -5.53 10.90
C GLY A 346 19.42 -6.84 10.10
N THR A 347 18.28 -7.39 9.64
CA THR A 347 18.27 -8.64 8.87
C THR A 347 18.39 -8.42 7.36
N ILE A 348 18.07 -7.22 6.87
CA ILE A 348 18.00 -6.89 5.44
C ILE A 348 19.35 -7.13 4.74
N ALA A 349 20.42 -6.56 5.28
CA ALA A 349 21.75 -6.65 4.69
C ALA A 349 22.23 -8.12 4.61
N ARG A 350 22.04 -8.90 5.67
CA ARG A 350 22.46 -10.30 5.71
C ARG A 350 21.67 -11.21 4.77
N VAL A 351 20.36 -10.97 4.63
CA VAL A 351 19.50 -11.72 3.68
C VAL A 351 19.93 -11.40 2.25
N ARG A 352 20.09 -10.12 1.90
CA ARG A 352 20.56 -9.71 0.58
C ARG A 352 21.95 -10.25 0.26
N ALA A 353 22.88 -10.23 1.23
CA ALA A 353 24.20 -10.84 1.09
C ALA A 353 24.11 -12.34 0.78
N GLY A 354 23.27 -13.08 1.50
CA GLY A 354 23.03 -14.51 1.26
C GLY A 354 22.45 -14.79 -0.13
N LEU A 355 21.53 -13.94 -0.61
CA LEU A 355 20.94 -14.04 -1.95
C LEU A 355 21.98 -13.81 -3.05
N GLN A 356 22.86 -12.82 -2.90
CA GLN A 356 23.95 -12.56 -3.85
C GLN A 356 24.97 -13.70 -3.83
N ALA A 357 25.37 -14.16 -2.64
CA ALA A 357 26.32 -15.26 -2.46
C ALA A 357 25.81 -16.60 -3.05
N ALA A 358 24.49 -16.82 -3.06
CA ALA A 358 23.88 -18.00 -3.66
C ALA A 358 24.07 -18.10 -5.17
N GLY A 359 24.32 -16.99 -5.87
CA GLY A 359 24.65 -16.97 -7.30
C GLY A 359 23.55 -17.49 -8.22
N VAL A 360 22.28 -17.31 -7.85
CA VAL A 360 21.12 -17.83 -8.60
C VAL A 360 20.48 -16.80 -9.55
N GLY A 361 21.20 -15.73 -9.86
CA GLY A 361 20.73 -14.69 -10.80
C GLY A 361 19.79 -13.65 -10.20
N ILE A 362 19.64 -13.61 -8.88
CA ILE A 362 18.87 -12.59 -8.17
C ILE A 362 19.64 -11.25 -8.25
N PRO A 363 19.01 -10.14 -8.69
CA PRO A 363 19.68 -8.85 -8.79
C PRO A 363 20.00 -8.25 -7.42
N GLU A 364 21.01 -7.40 -7.38
CA GLU A 364 21.34 -6.60 -6.21
C GLU A 364 20.11 -5.76 -5.79
N GLY A 365 19.90 -5.62 -4.48
CA GLY A 365 18.78 -4.87 -3.92
C GLY A 365 17.45 -5.64 -3.79
N TYR A 366 17.35 -6.84 -4.35
CA TYR A 366 16.18 -7.72 -4.15
C TYR A 366 16.26 -8.41 -2.77
N PRO A 367 15.14 -8.56 -2.07
CA PRO A 367 13.82 -7.92 -2.29
C PRO A 367 13.78 -6.47 -1.78
N ASP A 368 12.70 -5.74 -2.12
CA ASP A 368 12.40 -4.46 -1.48
C ASP A 368 11.82 -4.68 -0.09
N TYR A 369 12.04 -3.70 0.79
CA TYR A 369 11.49 -3.70 2.15
C TYR A 369 10.77 -2.39 2.45
N VAL A 370 9.62 -2.48 3.09
CA VAL A 370 8.91 -1.36 3.70
C VAL A 370 8.93 -1.59 5.21
N LEU A 371 9.67 -0.76 5.92
CA LEU A 371 9.76 -0.82 7.38
C LEU A 371 8.77 0.13 8.02
N HIS A 372 8.06 -0.34 9.05
CA HIS A 372 7.13 0.48 9.79
C HIS A 372 7.44 0.50 11.29
N THR A 373 7.15 1.64 11.90
CA THR A 373 7.27 1.83 13.36
C THR A 373 6.05 1.29 14.09
N MET A 374 6.19 1.17 15.40
CA MET A 374 5.10 0.79 16.30
C MET A 374 3.99 1.86 16.29
N VAL A 375 2.77 1.42 16.62
CA VAL A 375 1.59 2.27 16.76
C VAL A 375 1.20 2.34 18.23
N ARG A 376 1.06 3.55 18.76
CA ARG A 376 0.43 3.79 20.07
C ARG A 376 -1.08 3.95 19.88
N VAL A 377 -1.85 3.50 20.83
CA VAL A 377 -3.32 3.63 20.81
C VAL A 377 -3.77 4.48 21.97
N MET A 378 -4.53 5.54 21.67
CA MET A 378 -5.14 6.44 22.67
C MET A 378 -6.65 6.24 22.67
N LYS A 379 -7.25 6.19 23.86
CA LYS A 379 -8.69 6.10 24.05
C LYS A 379 -9.08 6.81 25.37
N GLY A 380 -10.04 7.72 25.32
CA GLY A 380 -10.45 8.52 26.48
C GLY A 380 -9.34 9.43 27.00
N GLY A 381 -8.41 9.89 26.13
CA GLY A 381 -7.27 10.72 26.48
C GLY A 381 -6.08 9.98 27.11
N GLU A 382 -6.16 8.65 27.23
CA GLU A 382 -5.11 7.82 27.85
C GLU A 382 -4.57 6.76 26.86
N GLU A 383 -3.30 6.38 27.04
CA GLU A 383 -2.69 5.30 26.25
C GLU A 383 -3.22 3.93 26.69
N VAL A 384 -3.79 3.19 25.75
CA VAL A 384 -4.21 1.79 25.95
C VAL A 384 -3.06 0.87 25.60
N LYS A 385 -2.38 0.30 26.61
CA LYS A 385 -1.22 -0.59 26.41
C LYS A 385 -1.60 -2.06 26.32
N ILE A 386 -2.68 -2.46 27.00
CA ILE A 386 -3.07 -3.87 27.18
C ILE A 386 -4.51 -4.07 26.74
N SER A 387 -4.74 -5.06 25.88
CA SER A 387 -6.06 -5.58 25.57
C SER A 387 -6.50 -6.56 26.65
N LYS A 388 -7.74 -6.43 27.15
CA LYS A 388 -8.33 -7.43 28.06
C LYS A 388 -8.40 -8.81 27.42
N ARG A 389 -8.66 -8.89 26.10
CA ARG A 389 -8.79 -10.13 25.33
C ARG A 389 -7.44 -10.83 25.14
N ALA A 390 -6.40 -10.10 24.77
CA ALA A 390 -5.07 -10.64 24.50
C ALA A 390 -4.18 -10.76 25.74
N GLY A 391 -4.48 -10.01 26.80
CA GLY A 391 -3.69 -9.99 28.04
C GLY A 391 -2.34 -9.27 27.95
N SER A 392 -2.00 -8.68 26.79
CA SER A 392 -0.69 -8.07 26.57
C SER A 392 -0.65 -6.82 25.69
N TYR A 393 -1.49 -6.72 24.67
CA TYR A 393 -1.47 -5.61 23.70
C TYR A 393 -2.85 -5.37 23.07
N VAL A 394 -3.04 -4.18 22.45
CA VAL A 394 -4.27 -3.88 21.71
C VAL A 394 -4.30 -4.70 20.41
N THR A 395 -5.43 -5.38 20.17
CA THR A 395 -5.62 -6.21 18.98
C THR A 395 -6.21 -5.43 17.82
N LEU A 396 -6.04 -5.95 16.60
CA LEU A 396 -6.72 -5.45 15.41
C LEU A 396 -8.25 -5.51 15.60
N ARG A 397 -8.76 -6.60 16.19
CA ARG A 397 -10.19 -6.77 16.48
C ARG A 397 -10.70 -5.68 17.43
N ASP A 398 -9.96 -5.35 18.50
CA ASP A 398 -10.32 -4.26 19.41
C ASP A 398 -10.48 -2.94 18.66
N LEU A 399 -9.53 -2.58 17.78
CA LEU A 399 -9.61 -1.35 16.99
C LEU A 399 -10.83 -1.31 16.08
N ILE A 400 -11.12 -2.42 15.39
CA ILE A 400 -12.28 -2.52 14.48
C ILE A 400 -13.59 -2.40 15.27
N GLU A 401 -13.70 -3.05 16.42
CA GLU A 401 -14.88 -3.01 17.29
C GLU A 401 -15.08 -1.63 17.93
N TRP A 402 -14.00 -0.95 18.31
CA TRP A 402 -14.10 0.40 18.90
C TRP A 402 -14.40 1.48 17.87
N THR A 403 -14.06 1.25 16.60
CA THR A 403 -14.21 2.25 15.54
C THR A 403 -14.93 1.69 14.32
N SER A 404 -14.20 1.30 13.31
CA SER A 404 -14.66 0.55 12.13
C SER A 404 -13.43 0.11 11.32
N ALA A 405 -13.60 -0.88 10.44
CA ALA A 405 -12.53 -1.28 9.51
C ALA A 405 -12.07 -0.12 8.61
N ASP A 406 -12.99 0.75 8.17
CA ASP A 406 -12.68 1.92 7.36
C ASP A 406 -11.80 2.93 8.10
N ALA A 407 -12.17 3.24 9.35
CA ALA A 407 -11.39 4.15 10.18
C ALA A 407 -9.99 3.57 10.46
N VAL A 408 -9.89 2.30 10.85
CA VAL A 408 -8.61 1.65 11.11
C VAL A 408 -7.71 1.69 9.88
N ARG A 409 -8.21 1.32 8.69
CA ARG A 409 -7.45 1.37 7.44
C ARG A 409 -6.96 2.78 7.13
N PHE A 410 -7.88 3.74 7.08
CA PHE A 410 -7.53 5.12 6.70
C PHE A 410 -6.52 5.74 7.65
N PHE A 411 -6.73 5.60 8.96
CA PHE A 411 -5.85 6.17 9.98
C PHE A 411 -4.45 5.55 9.95
N LEU A 412 -4.35 4.22 9.87
CA LEU A 412 -3.05 3.53 9.81
C LEU A 412 -2.26 3.84 8.53
N LEU A 413 -2.95 4.25 7.45
CA LEU A 413 -2.35 4.67 6.18
C LEU A 413 -2.05 6.17 6.10
N SER A 414 -2.50 6.99 7.04
CA SER A 414 -2.44 8.45 6.95
C SER A 414 -1.05 9.05 7.21
N ARG A 415 -0.05 8.24 7.51
CA ARG A 415 1.34 8.64 7.77
C ARG A 415 2.31 7.71 7.06
N LYS A 416 3.53 8.20 6.82
CA LYS A 416 4.62 7.37 6.30
C LYS A 416 4.86 6.16 7.21
N PRO A 417 5.20 5.00 6.65
CA PRO A 417 5.40 3.78 7.44
C PRO A 417 6.43 3.92 8.56
N ASP A 418 7.54 4.61 8.30
CA ASP A 418 8.67 4.83 9.22
C ASP A 418 8.43 5.93 10.27
N THR A 419 7.30 6.62 10.19
CA THR A 419 6.95 7.67 11.16
C THR A 419 6.20 7.06 12.33
N GLU A 420 6.58 7.43 13.56
CA GLU A 420 5.81 7.12 14.76
C GLU A 420 4.36 7.60 14.62
N TYR A 421 3.45 6.75 15.04
CA TYR A 421 2.03 7.01 14.87
C TYR A 421 1.25 6.72 16.14
N THR A 422 0.34 7.63 16.45
CA THR A 422 -0.66 7.47 17.51
C THR A 422 -2.05 7.35 16.89
N PHE A 423 -2.68 6.19 17.09
CA PHE A 423 -4.06 5.95 16.68
C PHE A 423 -4.98 6.48 17.79
N ASP A 424 -5.73 7.52 17.48
CA ASP A 424 -6.72 8.13 18.40
C ASP A 424 -8.10 7.56 18.12
N VAL A 425 -8.58 6.71 19.06
CA VAL A 425 -9.88 6.05 18.95
C VAL A 425 -11.01 7.08 18.99
N ASP A 426 -10.88 8.11 19.84
CA ASP A 426 -11.92 9.11 20.03
C ASP A 426 -12.11 9.96 18.78
N LEU A 427 -11.00 10.34 18.11
CA LEU A 427 -11.03 11.02 16.82
C LEU A 427 -11.63 10.13 15.72
N ALA A 428 -11.29 8.85 15.72
CA ALA A 428 -11.69 7.90 14.67
C ALA A 428 -13.21 7.62 14.64
N VAL A 429 -13.94 7.91 15.72
CA VAL A 429 -15.41 7.75 15.80
C VAL A 429 -16.18 9.06 15.62
N GLN A 430 -15.49 10.20 15.53
CA GLN A 430 -16.16 11.49 15.35
C GLN A 430 -16.83 11.60 13.97
N LYS A 431 -18.02 12.21 13.95
CA LYS A 431 -18.79 12.47 12.73
C LYS A 431 -18.72 13.96 12.36
N ASN A 432 -17.51 14.46 12.17
CA ASN A 432 -17.22 15.85 11.80
C ASN A 432 -15.97 15.94 10.93
N ASN A 433 -15.63 17.16 10.49
CA ASN A 433 -14.53 17.42 9.58
C ASN A 433 -13.12 17.18 10.18
N ASP A 434 -12.99 17.03 11.49
CA ASP A 434 -11.73 16.73 12.15
C ASP A 434 -11.31 15.27 11.90
N ASN A 435 -12.30 14.38 11.72
CA ASN A 435 -12.06 13.00 11.35
C ASN A 435 -11.81 12.87 9.84
N PRO A 436 -10.57 12.57 9.41
CA PRO A 436 -10.20 12.61 8.00
C PRO A 436 -10.93 11.55 7.14
N VAL A 437 -11.25 10.37 7.67
CA VAL A 437 -12.00 9.36 6.90
C VAL A 437 -13.46 9.80 6.75
N TYR A 438 -14.05 10.33 7.81
CA TYR A 438 -15.40 10.88 7.73
C TYR A 438 -15.49 12.01 6.70
N TYR A 439 -14.53 12.93 6.70
CA TYR A 439 -14.49 14.07 5.79
C TYR A 439 -14.50 13.64 4.32
N VAL A 440 -13.70 12.63 3.97
CA VAL A 440 -13.63 12.11 2.60
C VAL A 440 -14.90 11.33 2.24
N GLN A 441 -15.36 10.45 3.11
CA GLN A 441 -16.59 9.68 2.88
C GLN A 441 -17.83 10.58 2.80
N TYR A 442 -17.88 11.62 3.60
CA TYR A 442 -18.97 12.60 3.56
C TYR A 442 -19.02 13.38 2.23
N ALA A 443 -17.86 13.73 1.64
CA ALA A 443 -17.83 14.31 0.32
C ALA A 443 -18.49 13.39 -0.72
N HIS A 444 -18.16 12.11 -0.73
CA HIS A 444 -18.77 11.11 -1.62
C HIS A 444 -20.28 10.96 -1.36
N ALA A 445 -20.70 10.79 -0.12
CA ALA A 445 -22.12 10.63 0.23
C ALA A 445 -22.95 11.86 -0.12
N ARG A 446 -22.38 13.06 0.06
CA ARG A 446 -23.02 14.33 -0.32
C ARG A 446 -23.25 14.43 -1.84
N ILE A 447 -22.27 14.00 -2.65
CA ILE A 447 -22.44 13.93 -4.11
C ILE A 447 -23.54 12.93 -4.47
N CYS A 448 -23.52 11.74 -3.87
CA CYS A 448 -24.57 10.74 -4.10
C CYS A 448 -25.97 11.29 -3.79
N SER A 449 -26.10 12.09 -2.73
CA SER A 449 -27.37 12.73 -2.38
C SER A 449 -27.81 13.75 -3.44
N VAL A 450 -26.89 14.54 -4.01
CA VAL A 450 -27.18 15.48 -5.11
C VAL A 450 -27.64 14.73 -6.36
N LEU A 451 -26.94 13.66 -6.73
CA LEU A 451 -27.31 12.83 -7.89
C LEU A 451 -28.68 12.15 -7.70
N ALA A 452 -28.96 11.68 -6.49
CA ALA A 452 -30.27 11.10 -6.15
C ALA A 452 -31.39 12.14 -6.21
N ALA A 453 -31.14 13.37 -5.77
CA ALA A 453 -32.11 14.47 -5.85
C ALA A 453 -32.37 14.90 -7.30
N TRP A 454 -31.37 14.83 -8.18
CA TRP A 454 -31.55 15.02 -9.63
C TRP A 454 -32.42 13.91 -10.25
N GLY A 455 -32.21 12.66 -9.86
CA GLY A 455 -33.03 11.52 -10.28
C GLY A 455 -32.81 11.04 -11.73
N GLY A 456 -31.83 11.60 -12.45
CA GLY A 456 -31.48 11.20 -13.81
C GLY A 456 -30.42 10.07 -13.86
N ASP A 457 -30.13 9.61 -15.07
CA ASP A 457 -29.08 8.60 -15.31
C ASP A 457 -27.71 9.27 -15.44
N VAL A 458 -26.77 8.90 -14.57
CA VAL A 458 -25.38 9.40 -14.60
C VAL A 458 -24.69 9.05 -15.93
N ALA A 459 -25.06 7.97 -16.59
CA ALA A 459 -24.50 7.62 -17.90
C ALA A 459 -24.81 8.68 -18.98
N ALA A 460 -25.93 9.39 -18.85
CA ALA A 460 -26.29 10.47 -19.77
C ALA A 460 -25.41 11.72 -19.62
N LEU A 461 -24.63 11.82 -18.54
CA LEU A 461 -23.74 12.96 -18.29
C LEU A 461 -22.38 12.87 -19.02
N ARG A 462 -22.09 11.76 -19.70
CA ARG A 462 -20.78 11.53 -20.36
C ARG A 462 -20.50 12.49 -21.51
N ASP A 463 -21.53 12.82 -22.27
CA ASP A 463 -21.41 13.59 -23.52
C ASP A 463 -22.06 14.97 -23.44
N VAL A 464 -22.29 15.49 -22.23
CA VAL A 464 -22.87 16.82 -22.05
C VAL A 464 -21.88 17.94 -22.36
N ASP A 465 -22.39 19.10 -22.73
CA ASP A 465 -21.58 20.31 -22.90
C ASP A 465 -21.04 20.78 -21.54
N LEU A 466 -19.73 20.87 -21.43
CA LEU A 466 -19.02 21.24 -20.21
C LEU A 466 -18.58 22.70 -20.18
N SER A 467 -18.95 23.50 -21.22
CA SER A 467 -18.51 24.89 -21.37
C SER A 467 -18.92 25.80 -20.22
N ALA A 468 -19.98 25.45 -19.48
CA ALA A 468 -20.42 26.18 -18.29
C ALA A 468 -19.49 26.02 -17.06
N LEU A 469 -18.47 25.14 -17.12
CA LEU A 469 -17.51 24.91 -16.02
C LEU A 469 -16.32 25.90 -16.09
N GLU A 470 -16.58 27.19 -15.93
CA GLU A 470 -15.57 28.24 -16.05
C GLU A 470 -15.12 28.84 -14.71
N GLY A 471 -15.87 28.64 -13.64
CA GLY A 471 -15.55 29.17 -12.30
C GLY A 471 -14.23 28.68 -11.73
N PRO A 472 -13.53 29.48 -10.91
CA PRO A 472 -12.22 29.12 -10.37
C PRO A 472 -12.27 27.85 -9.50
N GLN A 473 -13.36 27.62 -8.77
CA GLN A 473 -13.55 26.42 -7.97
C GLN A 473 -13.79 25.18 -8.84
N ALA A 474 -14.54 25.31 -9.94
CA ALA A 474 -14.71 24.24 -10.91
C ALA A 474 -13.36 23.88 -11.56
N GLN A 475 -12.56 24.87 -11.94
CA GLN A 475 -11.22 24.66 -12.50
C GLN A 475 -10.29 23.98 -11.49
N ALA A 476 -10.29 24.41 -10.23
CA ALA A 476 -9.49 23.80 -9.17
C ALA A 476 -9.88 22.32 -8.96
N LEU A 477 -11.17 22.00 -8.96
CA LEU A 477 -11.67 20.64 -8.83
C LEU A 477 -11.26 19.77 -10.03
N MET A 478 -11.38 20.27 -11.25
CA MET A 478 -10.94 19.57 -12.47
C MET A 478 -9.42 19.31 -12.47
N LEU A 479 -8.60 20.23 -11.98
CA LEU A 479 -7.17 20.03 -11.82
C LEU A 479 -6.85 18.93 -10.81
N GLN A 480 -7.59 18.86 -9.70
CA GLN A 480 -7.43 17.75 -8.74
C GLN A 480 -7.76 16.39 -9.37
N LEU A 481 -8.86 16.30 -10.13
CA LEU A 481 -9.19 15.06 -10.85
C LEU A 481 -8.05 14.62 -11.79
N ALA A 482 -7.44 15.58 -12.50
CA ALA A 482 -6.37 15.30 -13.45
C ALA A 482 -5.06 14.82 -12.80
N ARG A 483 -4.82 15.11 -11.52
CA ARG A 483 -3.65 14.66 -10.76
C ARG A 483 -3.72 13.18 -10.34
N TYR A 484 -4.91 12.59 -10.36
CA TYR A 484 -5.13 11.24 -9.82
C TYR A 484 -4.23 10.15 -10.44
N PRO A 485 -4.10 10.02 -11.78
CA PRO A 485 -3.25 8.98 -12.38
C PRO A 485 -1.76 9.13 -12.05
N ASP A 486 -1.25 10.36 -12.05
CA ASP A 486 0.16 10.61 -11.72
C ASP A 486 0.44 10.35 -10.24
N MET A 487 -0.49 10.72 -9.36
CA MET A 487 -0.42 10.40 -7.93
C MET A 487 -0.36 8.89 -7.69
N LEU A 488 -1.21 8.10 -8.34
CA LEU A 488 -1.19 6.64 -8.22
C LEU A 488 0.16 6.05 -8.66
N THR A 489 0.72 6.55 -9.76
CA THR A 489 2.00 6.09 -10.28
C THR A 489 3.13 6.37 -9.29
N ALA A 490 3.20 7.60 -8.76
CA ALA A 490 4.19 7.98 -7.75
C ALA A 490 4.03 7.16 -6.45
N ALA A 491 2.81 7.06 -5.94
CA ALA A 491 2.52 6.30 -4.73
C ALA A 491 2.90 4.80 -4.84
N ALA A 492 2.70 4.20 -6.02
CA ALA A 492 3.10 2.82 -6.28
C ALA A 492 4.63 2.66 -6.33
N GLN A 493 5.34 3.61 -6.95
CA GLN A 493 6.80 3.60 -7.05
C GLN A 493 7.47 3.75 -5.69
N ASP A 494 6.93 4.63 -4.85
CA ASP A 494 7.51 4.99 -3.56
C ASP A 494 6.95 4.18 -2.39
N PHE A 495 6.08 3.19 -2.66
CA PHE A 495 5.36 2.41 -1.64
C PHE A 495 4.64 3.33 -0.63
N ALA A 496 3.98 4.37 -1.13
CA ALA A 496 3.47 5.50 -0.36
C ALA A 496 1.93 5.60 -0.35
N PRO A 497 1.19 4.66 0.25
CA PRO A 497 -0.26 4.74 0.31
C PRO A 497 -0.78 5.96 1.09
N HIS A 498 0.05 6.60 1.93
CA HIS A 498 -0.29 7.86 2.59
C HIS A 498 -0.52 9.00 1.60
N ASP A 499 0.12 9.00 0.43
CA ASP A 499 -0.13 10.00 -0.61
C ASP A 499 -1.54 9.91 -1.17
N VAL A 500 -2.13 8.71 -1.21
CA VAL A 500 -3.55 8.53 -1.56
C VAL A 500 -4.46 9.17 -0.52
N THR A 501 -4.15 9.03 0.78
CA THR A 501 -4.96 9.66 1.84
C THR A 501 -4.90 11.19 1.78
N PHE A 502 -3.73 11.75 1.49
CA PHE A 502 -3.56 13.19 1.32
C PHE A 502 -4.32 13.70 0.10
N TYR A 503 -4.16 13.01 -1.03
CA TYR A 503 -4.87 13.35 -2.27
C TYR A 503 -6.39 13.35 -2.08
N LEU A 504 -6.94 12.31 -1.43
CA LEU A 504 -8.38 12.21 -1.18
C LEU A 504 -8.91 13.36 -0.30
N ARG A 505 -8.14 13.77 0.71
CA ARG A 505 -8.50 14.91 1.54
C ARG A 505 -8.47 16.23 0.76
N GLU A 506 -7.47 16.44 -0.10
CA GLU A 506 -7.40 17.60 -0.99
C GLU A 506 -8.56 17.61 -2.00
N LEU A 507 -8.90 16.46 -2.58
CA LEU A 507 -10.03 16.33 -3.50
C LEU A 507 -11.36 16.61 -2.80
N ALA A 508 -11.58 16.07 -1.60
CA ALA A 508 -12.77 16.36 -0.79
C ALA A 508 -12.87 17.85 -0.45
N SER A 509 -11.75 18.48 -0.09
CA SER A 509 -11.70 19.92 0.20
C SER A 509 -12.05 20.77 -1.03
N ALA A 510 -11.50 20.43 -2.19
CA ALA A 510 -11.82 21.10 -3.44
C ALA A 510 -13.30 20.95 -3.82
N TYR A 511 -13.88 19.76 -3.59
CA TYR A 511 -15.31 19.53 -3.80
C TYR A 511 -16.17 20.35 -2.84
N HIS A 512 -15.87 20.39 -1.55
CA HIS A 512 -16.65 21.19 -0.59
C HIS A 512 -16.59 22.67 -0.94
N SER A 513 -15.43 23.19 -1.33
CA SER A 513 -15.28 24.57 -1.78
C SER A 513 -16.11 24.87 -3.05
N TYR A 514 -16.14 23.91 -3.99
CA TYR A 514 -16.97 24.02 -5.18
C TYR A 514 -18.46 24.01 -4.84
N TYR A 515 -18.89 23.07 -4.00
CA TYR A 515 -20.29 22.94 -3.59
C TYR A 515 -20.81 24.18 -2.83
N ASP A 516 -19.98 24.81 -2.01
CA ASP A 516 -20.35 26.00 -1.26
C ASP A 516 -20.42 27.26 -2.15
N SER A 517 -19.70 27.28 -3.29
CA SER A 517 -19.67 28.41 -4.22
C SER A 517 -20.68 28.32 -5.36
N GLU A 518 -21.09 27.09 -5.74
CA GLU A 518 -21.87 26.86 -6.95
C GLU A 518 -23.09 25.97 -6.66
N ARG A 519 -24.29 26.50 -6.91
CA ARG A 519 -25.52 25.72 -6.82
C ARG A 519 -25.58 24.73 -8.00
N ILE A 520 -25.60 23.43 -7.72
CA ILE A 520 -25.55 22.37 -8.74
C ILE A 520 -26.90 22.22 -9.45
N LEU A 521 -27.99 22.08 -8.68
CA LEU A 521 -29.33 21.91 -9.19
C LEU A 521 -29.95 23.31 -9.49
N VAL A 522 -29.71 23.81 -10.69
CA VAL A 522 -30.25 25.05 -11.21
C VAL A 522 -31.30 24.79 -12.30
N ASP A 523 -32.06 25.83 -12.71
CA ASP A 523 -33.12 25.68 -13.72
C ASP A 523 -32.56 25.54 -15.16
N ASP A 524 -31.40 26.14 -15.44
CA ASP A 524 -30.70 25.97 -16.72
C ASP A 524 -30.18 24.55 -16.86
N GLU A 525 -30.76 23.79 -17.79
CA GLU A 525 -30.44 22.37 -17.99
C GLU A 525 -28.98 22.14 -18.43
N ALA A 526 -28.43 23.03 -19.30
CA ALA A 526 -27.04 22.87 -19.76
C ALA A 526 -26.06 23.09 -18.62
N VAL A 527 -26.24 24.13 -17.83
CA VAL A 527 -25.43 24.42 -16.64
C VAL A 527 -25.57 23.31 -15.59
N LYS A 528 -26.80 22.84 -15.33
CA LYS A 528 -27.09 21.78 -14.40
C LYS A 528 -26.38 20.47 -14.78
N HIS A 529 -26.48 20.07 -16.06
CA HIS A 529 -25.85 18.85 -16.54
C HIS A 529 -24.33 18.93 -16.50
N ALA A 530 -23.72 20.06 -16.85
CA ALA A 530 -22.28 20.28 -16.73
C ALA A 530 -21.81 20.13 -15.26
N ARG A 531 -22.51 20.77 -14.31
CA ARG A 531 -22.21 20.69 -12.88
C ARG A 531 -22.42 19.29 -12.30
N LEU A 532 -23.49 18.60 -12.70
CA LEU A 532 -23.73 17.20 -12.34
C LEU A 532 -22.63 16.27 -12.87
N ALA A 533 -22.17 16.48 -14.12
CA ALA A 533 -21.07 15.71 -14.69
C ALA A 533 -19.77 15.87 -13.87
N LEU A 534 -19.44 17.10 -13.46
CA LEU A 534 -18.25 17.37 -12.64
C LEU A 534 -18.33 16.67 -11.28
N VAL A 535 -19.45 16.76 -10.58
CA VAL A 535 -19.57 16.11 -9.26
C VAL A 535 -19.66 14.59 -9.39
N ALA A 536 -20.28 14.05 -10.45
CA ALA A 536 -20.29 12.62 -10.71
C ALA A 536 -18.86 12.08 -10.98
N ALA A 537 -18.06 12.81 -11.77
CA ALA A 537 -16.65 12.49 -11.97
C ALA A 537 -15.86 12.54 -10.65
N THR A 538 -16.15 13.52 -9.79
CA THR A 538 -15.52 13.63 -8.45
C THR A 538 -15.88 12.43 -7.57
N ALA A 539 -17.14 12.02 -7.53
CA ALA A 539 -17.56 10.83 -6.78
C ALA A 539 -16.85 9.57 -7.28
N GLN A 540 -16.68 9.43 -8.60
CA GLN A 540 -15.95 8.28 -9.18
C GLN A 540 -14.50 8.25 -8.72
N VAL A 541 -13.79 9.37 -8.72
CA VAL A 541 -12.39 9.42 -8.28
C VAL A 541 -12.25 9.21 -6.77
N LEU A 542 -13.17 9.78 -5.96
CA LEU A 542 -13.22 9.50 -4.51
C LEU A 542 -13.43 8.00 -4.25
N HIS A 543 -14.37 7.38 -4.96
CA HIS A 543 -14.62 5.94 -4.87
C HIS A 543 -13.38 5.11 -5.23
N ASN A 544 -12.73 5.42 -6.35
CA ASN A 544 -11.54 4.72 -6.83
C ASN A 544 -10.38 4.84 -5.82
N GLY A 545 -10.13 6.04 -5.30
CA GLY A 545 -9.06 6.27 -4.33
C GLY A 545 -9.33 5.61 -2.97
N LEU A 546 -10.57 5.63 -2.49
CA LEU A 546 -10.96 4.90 -1.28
C LEU A 546 -10.80 3.38 -1.47
N ALA A 547 -11.14 2.86 -2.65
CA ALA A 547 -10.96 1.44 -2.98
C ALA A 547 -9.47 1.03 -2.95
N VAL A 548 -8.55 1.87 -3.39
CA VAL A 548 -7.09 1.62 -3.27
C VAL A 548 -6.69 1.43 -1.81
N LEU A 549 -7.26 2.19 -0.88
CA LEU A 549 -7.02 2.06 0.56
C LEU A 549 -7.80 0.90 1.20
N GLY A 550 -8.68 0.23 0.47
CA GLY A 550 -9.61 -0.77 1.00
C GLY A 550 -10.67 -0.16 1.94
N VAL A 551 -10.99 1.11 1.75
CA VAL A 551 -12.00 1.88 2.49
C VAL A 551 -13.26 2.00 1.64
N THR A 552 -14.43 1.88 2.25
CA THR A 552 -15.69 1.98 1.54
C THR A 552 -16.05 3.42 1.17
N ALA A 553 -16.79 3.59 0.09
CA ALA A 553 -17.38 4.86 -0.33
C ALA A 553 -18.89 4.82 -0.11
N PRO A 554 -19.40 5.20 1.08
CA PRO A 554 -20.82 5.11 1.40
C PRO A 554 -21.63 6.09 0.54
N VAL A 555 -22.82 5.65 0.16
CA VAL A 555 -23.76 6.51 -0.60
C VAL A 555 -24.61 7.39 0.32
N ARG A 556 -24.64 7.10 1.63
CA ARG A 556 -25.33 7.85 2.68
C ARG A 556 -24.53 7.78 3.99
N MET A 557 -24.54 8.87 4.72
CA MET A 557 -23.92 8.98 6.04
C MET A 557 -24.85 9.70 7.02
#